data_f1de0719bdeb66116ea2ec85b0f805dd
#
_entry.id   f1de0719bdeb66116ea2ec85b0f805dd
#
_cell.length_a   1.000
_cell.length_b   1.000
_cell.length_c   1.000
_cell.angle_alpha   90.00
_cell.angle_beta   90.00
_cell.angle_gamma   90.00
#
_symmetry.space_group_name_H-M   'P 1'
#
loop_
_entity.id
_entity.type
_entity.pdbx_description
1 polymer ?
#
loop_
_entity_poly.entity_id
_entity_poly.type
_entity_poly.pdbx_seq_one_letter_code
_entity_poly.pdbx_strand_id
1 'polypeptide(L)'
;MARRKKKQAPWRRWLRRFVIVVLGFVAVSFLLVLPLRWVAPVTTAFMLQDDSGRDPLMYEWVDWPQLGERLALAVVASEDQRFADHFGLDVAAIRKSIDEKDDRGYLRGASTISQQTVKNIFLWPGRSFARKGLEAWLTVVAEICLPKRRILEIYLNVAEFGPGIYGAGAASRYYYGSSPDRLTDAQAALLASVLPNPRRLRVDNPSDYVRERQAWVISQMQRLRREGWISRLSP
;
A
#
# COMPACT_ATOMS: atom_id res chain seq x y z
N MET A 1 46.69 45.88 9.39
CA MET A 1 46.79 44.45 8.95
C MET A 1 45.46 43.99 8.37
N ALA A 2 45.33 43.84 7.08
CA ALA A 2 44.08 43.43 6.42
C ALA A 2 43.95 41.88 6.43
N ARG A 3 42.96 41.39 7.14
CA ARG A 3 42.63 39.96 7.26
C ARG A 3 42.12 39.45 5.87
N ARG A 4 42.96 38.79 5.08
CA ARG A 4 42.59 38.15 3.82
C ARG A 4 41.48 37.12 4.08
N LYS A 5 40.25 37.42 3.71
CA LYS A 5 39.12 36.43 3.71
C LYS A 5 39.50 35.28 2.77
N LYS A 6 39.79 34.08 3.32
CA LYS A 6 40.02 32.85 2.53
C LYS A 6 38.77 32.60 1.67
N LYS A 7 38.91 32.74 0.35
CA LYS A 7 37.83 32.35 -0.61
C LYS A 7 37.55 30.86 -0.40
N GLN A 8 36.36 30.54 0.05
CA GLN A 8 35.94 29.13 0.17
C GLN A 8 35.99 28.47 -1.19
N ALA A 9 36.63 27.30 -1.29
CA ALA A 9 36.74 26.53 -2.51
C ALA A 9 35.34 26.25 -3.11
N PRO A 10 35.14 26.39 -4.42
CA PRO A 10 33.81 26.31 -5.06
C PRO A 10 33.09 25.00 -4.78
N TRP A 11 33.78 23.86 -4.63
CA TRP A 11 33.21 22.56 -4.31
C TRP A 11 32.52 22.53 -2.95
N ARG A 12 32.98 23.29 -1.93
CA ARG A 12 32.32 23.39 -0.61
C ARG A 12 30.95 24.05 -0.71
N ARG A 13 30.80 25.01 -1.62
CA ARG A 13 29.47 25.64 -1.86
C ARG A 13 28.53 24.68 -2.55
N TRP A 14 28.99 23.90 -3.51
CA TRP A 14 28.18 22.87 -4.14
C TRP A 14 27.80 21.76 -3.18
N LEU A 15 28.72 21.26 -2.37
CA LEU A 15 28.44 20.27 -1.33
C LEU A 15 27.39 20.78 -0.33
N ARG A 16 27.54 22.03 0.14
CA ARG A 16 26.54 22.63 1.04
C ARG A 16 25.16 22.72 0.38
N ARG A 17 25.08 23.14 -0.86
CA ARG A 17 23.79 23.19 -1.61
C ARG A 17 23.18 21.80 -1.75
N PHE A 18 23.97 20.82 -2.13
CA PHE A 18 23.53 19.43 -2.22
C PHE A 18 22.97 18.91 -0.90
N VAL A 19 23.70 19.11 0.19
CA VAL A 19 23.25 18.72 1.55
C VAL A 19 21.93 19.41 1.91
N ILE A 20 21.78 20.71 1.64
CA ILE A 20 20.52 21.44 1.89
C ILE A 20 19.37 20.83 1.09
N VAL A 21 19.57 20.49 -0.19
CA VAL A 21 18.55 19.89 -1.04
C VAL A 21 18.14 18.51 -0.49
N VAL A 22 19.12 17.68 -0.11
CA VAL A 22 18.84 16.36 0.46
C VAL A 22 18.09 16.47 1.78
N LEU A 23 18.53 17.35 2.68
CA LEU A 23 17.83 17.58 3.96
C LEU A 23 16.42 18.12 3.74
N GLY A 24 16.24 19.04 2.78
CA GLY A 24 14.92 19.54 2.38
C GLY A 24 14.01 18.43 1.86
N PHE A 25 14.52 17.57 0.98
CA PHE A 25 13.78 16.41 0.45
C PHE A 25 13.36 15.45 1.57
N VAL A 26 14.28 15.13 2.50
CA VAL A 26 13.99 14.29 3.67
C VAL A 26 12.90 14.95 4.53
N ALA A 27 13.07 16.22 4.88
CA ALA A 27 12.10 16.94 5.72
C ALA A 27 10.71 16.98 5.08
N VAL A 28 10.61 17.27 3.77
CA VAL A 28 9.34 17.25 3.04
C VAL A 28 8.70 15.86 3.06
N SER A 29 9.50 14.80 2.89
CA SER A 29 8.99 13.42 2.94
C SER A 29 8.35 13.11 4.28
N PHE A 30 8.98 13.51 5.39
CA PHE A 30 8.41 13.34 6.73
C PHE A 30 7.16 14.20 6.96
N LEU A 31 7.17 15.46 6.49
CA LEU A 31 6.00 16.35 6.58
C LEU A 31 4.78 15.81 5.82
N LEU A 32 4.99 15.11 4.72
CA LEU A 32 3.92 14.49 3.94
C LEU A 32 3.37 13.22 4.60
N VAL A 33 4.24 12.39 5.16
CA VAL A 33 3.86 11.06 5.66
C VAL A 33 3.41 11.10 7.13
N LEU A 34 4.08 11.85 7.98
CA LEU A 34 3.82 11.84 9.43
C LEU A 34 2.37 12.20 9.80
N PRO A 35 1.68 13.19 9.15
CA PRO A 35 0.29 13.51 9.46
C PRO A 35 -0.66 12.34 9.29
N LEU A 36 -0.36 11.38 8.38
CA LEU A 36 -1.17 10.20 8.15
C LEU A 36 -1.29 9.30 9.40
N ARG A 37 -0.44 9.51 10.40
CA ARG A 37 -0.55 8.82 11.68
C ARG A 37 -1.88 9.08 12.38
N TRP A 38 -2.42 10.27 12.22
CA TRP A 38 -3.62 10.74 12.93
C TRP A 38 -4.74 11.19 12.00
N VAL A 39 -4.41 11.58 10.78
CA VAL A 39 -5.37 12.15 9.82
C VAL A 39 -5.60 11.17 8.68
N ALA A 40 -6.86 10.94 8.35
CA ALA A 40 -7.25 10.17 7.18
C ALA A 40 -7.01 11.00 5.89
N PRO A 41 -6.45 10.43 4.82
CA PRO A 41 -6.36 11.13 3.55
C PRO A 41 -7.76 11.36 2.96
N VAL A 42 -8.08 12.60 2.61
CA VAL A 42 -9.35 12.96 1.97
C VAL A 42 -9.41 12.48 0.52
N THR A 43 -8.26 12.41 -0.14
CA THR A 43 -8.07 11.90 -1.50
C THR A 43 -6.67 11.35 -1.66
N THR A 44 -6.41 10.65 -2.74
CA THR A 44 -5.08 10.08 -3.04
C THR A 44 -4.65 10.44 -4.46
N ALA A 45 -3.34 10.31 -4.73
CA ALA A 45 -2.82 10.55 -6.07
C ALA A 45 -3.46 9.61 -7.11
N PHE A 46 -3.82 8.38 -6.72
CA PHE A 46 -4.51 7.45 -7.61
C PHE A 46 -5.96 7.86 -7.87
N MET A 47 -6.70 8.34 -6.87
CA MET A 47 -8.07 8.86 -7.04
C MET A 47 -8.08 10.10 -7.95
N LEU A 48 -7.12 11.01 -7.77
CA LEU A 48 -7.00 12.23 -8.60
C LEU A 48 -6.64 11.93 -10.07
N GLN A 49 -6.07 10.77 -10.35
CA GLN A 49 -5.65 10.31 -11.67
C GLN A 49 -6.53 9.16 -12.19
N ASP A 50 -7.69 8.96 -11.57
CA ASP A 50 -8.59 7.89 -11.97
C ASP A 50 -9.17 8.14 -13.36
N ASP A 51 -9.12 7.12 -14.21
CA ASP A 51 -9.63 7.11 -15.58
C ASP A 51 -10.70 6.02 -15.80
N SER A 52 -11.31 5.52 -14.72
CA SER A 52 -12.33 4.47 -14.75
C SER A 52 -13.63 4.88 -15.44
N GLY A 53 -13.85 6.19 -15.62
CA GLY A 53 -15.09 6.77 -16.13
C GLY A 53 -16.21 6.83 -15.10
N ARG A 54 -15.95 6.51 -13.83
CA ARG A 54 -16.90 6.67 -12.72
C ARG A 54 -16.81 8.09 -12.15
N ASP A 55 -17.91 8.83 -12.18
CA ASP A 55 -18.04 10.16 -11.62
C ASP A 55 -19.41 10.30 -10.89
N PRO A 56 -19.43 10.60 -9.58
CA PRO A 56 -18.28 10.70 -8.68
C PRO A 56 -17.64 9.33 -8.35
N LEU A 57 -16.34 9.35 -8.00
CA LEU A 57 -15.67 8.17 -7.44
C LEU A 57 -16.34 7.77 -6.14
N MET A 58 -16.39 6.47 -5.88
CA MET A 58 -16.87 5.93 -4.61
C MET A 58 -15.70 5.82 -3.64
N TYR A 59 -15.73 6.61 -2.58
CA TYR A 59 -14.75 6.59 -1.51
C TYR A 59 -15.42 6.84 -0.17
N GLU A 60 -15.15 5.97 0.80
CA GLU A 60 -15.65 6.10 2.16
C GLU A 60 -14.56 5.61 3.11
N TRP A 61 -14.05 6.53 3.95
CA TRP A 61 -13.12 6.17 5.01
C TRP A 61 -13.84 5.45 6.14
N VAL A 62 -13.24 4.37 6.62
CA VAL A 62 -13.73 3.56 7.73
C VAL A 62 -12.59 3.33 8.72
N ASP A 63 -12.80 3.66 9.99
CA ASP A 63 -11.79 3.47 11.03
C ASP A 63 -11.57 2.00 11.36
N TRP A 64 -10.39 1.68 11.90
CA TRP A 64 -9.95 0.32 12.16
C TRP A 64 -11.00 -0.61 12.80
N PRO A 65 -11.75 -0.21 13.86
CA PRO A 65 -12.75 -1.10 14.46
C PRO A 65 -13.86 -1.56 13.50
N GLN A 66 -14.18 -0.72 12.52
CA GLN A 66 -15.22 -0.95 11.52
C GLN A 66 -14.73 -1.66 10.25
N LEU A 67 -13.41 -1.74 10.04
CA LEU A 67 -12.81 -2.48 8.90
C LEU A 67 -12.98 -3.99 9.06
N GLY A 68 -13.04 -4.46 10.30
CA GLY A 68 -13.19 -5.88 10.62
C GLY A 68 -11.91 -6.71 10.37
N GLU A 69 -11.66 -7.64 11.27
CA GLU A 69 -10.49 -8.52 11.20
C GLU A 69 -10.49 -9.41 9.97
N ARG A 70 -11.66 -9.82 9.47
CA ARG A 70 -11.77 -10.73 8.31
C ARG A 70 -11.20 -10.11 7.06
N LEU A 71 -11.53 -8.84 6.78
CA LEU A 71 -11.01 -8.15 5.60
C LEU A 71 -9.52 -7.86 5.72
N ALA A 72 -9.06 -7.42 6.89
CA ALA A 72 -7.64 -7.21 7.15
C ALA A 72 -6.84 -8.49 6.92
N LEU A 73 -7.33 -9.62 7.46
CA LEU A 73 -6.70 -10.93 7.31
C LEU A 73 -6.70 -11.41 5.85
N ALA A 74 -7.83 -11.21 5.12
CA ALA A 74 -7.94 -11.58 3.72
C ALA A 74 -6.95 -10.80 2.83
N VAL A 75 -6.82 -9.51 3.08
CA VAL A 75 -5.90 -8.65 2.33
C VAL A 75 -4.45 -9.03 2.60
N VAL A 76 -4.07 -9.24 3.84
CA VAL A 76 -2.72 -9.71 4.17
C VAL A 76 -2.44 -11.09 3.61
N ALA A 77 -3.40 -12.01 3.69
CA ALA A 77 -3.29 -13.34 3.11
C ALA A 77 -3.06 -13.29 1.59
N SER A 78 -3.70 -12.33 0.91
CA SER A 78 -3.61 -12.14 -0.54
C SER A 78 -2.34 -11.44 -0.99
N GLU A 79 -1.95 -10.36 -0.31
CA GLU A 79 -0.97 -9.39 -0.79
C GLU A 79 0.39 -9.48 -0.09
N ASP A 80 0.41 -9.80 1.22
CA ASP A 80 1.64 -9.67 2.00
C ASP A 80 1.57 -10.45 3.32
N GLN A 81 1.73 -11.78 3.25
CA GLN A 81 1.59 -12.66 4.42
C GLN A 81 2.62 -12.39 5.52
N ARG A 82 3.74 -11.76 5.18
CA ARG A 82 4.82 -11.38 6.09
C ARG A 82 4.80 -9.91 6.49
N PHE A 83 3.68 -9.23 6.27
CA PHE A 83 3.55 -7.79 6.51
C PHE A 83 4.01 -7.35 7.90
N ALA A 84 3.74 -8.14 8.94
CA ALA A 84 4.16 -7.84 10.31
C ALA A 84 5.67 -8.09 10.57
N ASP A 85 6.37 -8.83 9.69
CA ASP A 85 7.72 -9.34 9.94
C ASP A 85 8.81 -8.56 9.20
N HIS A 86 8.46 -7.65 8.27
CA HIS A 86 9.43 -6.88 7.51
C HIS A 86 9.23 -5.37 7.68
N PHE A 87 10.28 -4.60 7.40
CA PHE A 87 10.27 -3.14 7.45
C PHE A 87 10.01 -2.55 6.05
N GLY A 88 8.76 -2.69 5.59
CA GLY A 88 8.25 -2.12 4.35
C GLY A 88 8.69 -2.81 3.05
N LEU A 89 9.84 -3.46 3.04
CA LEU A 89 10.38 -4.19 1.89
C LEU A 89 10.59 -5.67 2.28
N ASP A 90 9.93 -6.59 1.61
CA ASP A 90 10.20 -8.02 1.78
C ASP A 90 11.34 -8.46 0.86
N VAL A 91 12.58 -8.35 1.37
CA VAL A 91 13.80 -8.72 0.63
C VAL A 91 13.80 -10.21 0.27
N ALA A 92 13.21 -11.07 1.10
CA ALA A 92 13.14 -12.50 0.80
C ALA A 92 12.18 -12.79 -0.37
N ALA A 93 11.00 -12.13 -0.39
CA ALA A 93 10.08 -12.23 -1.52
C ALA A 93 10.69 -11.64 -2.81
N ILE A 94 11.44 -10.54 -2.71
CA ILE A 94 12.17 -9.95 -3.85
C ILE A 94 13.19 -10.94 -4.40
N ARG A 95 14.02 -11.56 -3.55
CA ARG A 95 15.02 -12.55 -3.99
C ARG A 95 14.34 -13.73 -4.66
N LYS A 96 13.33 -14.32 -4.01
CA LYS A 96 12.57 -15.43 -4.58
C LYS A 96 11.98 -15.09 -5.95
N SER A 97 11.43 -13.89 -6.13
CA SER A 97 10.86 -13.47 -7.42
C SER A 97 11.91 -13.23 -8.50
N ILE A 98 13.16 -12.92 -8.11
CA ILE A 98 14.31 -12.83 -9.05
C ILE A 98 14.74 -14.23 -9.48
N ASP A 99 14.83 -15.17 -8.52
CA ASP A 99 15.23 -16.57 -8.78
C ASP A 99 14.19 -17.29 -9.67
N GLU A 100 12.90 -17.02 -9.46
CA GLU A 100 11.79 -17.58 -10.27
C GLU A 100 11.59 -16.87 -11.64
N LYS A 101 12.36 -15.81 -11.92
CA LYS A 101 12.23 -15.02 -13.15
C LYS A 101 12.72 -15.76 -14.40
N ASP A 102 13.54 -16.79 -14.26
CA ASP A 102 14.14 -17.51 -15.40
C ASP A 102 13.12 -18.25 -16.28
N ASP A 103 11.94 -18.61 -15.74
CA ASP A 103 10.97 -19.41 -16.49
C ASP A 103 9.82 -18.61 -17.15
N ARG A 104 9.47 -17.40 -16.69
CA ARG A 104 8.23 -16.71 -17.11
C ARG A 104 8.33 -15.19 -17.38
N GLY A 105 9.47 -14.56 -17.22
CA GLY A 105 9.69 -13.15 -17.59
C GLY A 105 9.02 -12.07 -16.74
N TYR A 106 8.21 -12.41 -15.71
CA TYR A 106 7.48 -11.44 -14.89
C TYR A 106 7.78 -11.62 -13.40
N LEU A 107 8.19 -10.52 -12.76
CA LEU A 107 8.28 -10.41 -11.30
C LEU A 107 6.85 -10.40 -10.71
N ARG A 108 6.36 -11.55 -10.24
CA ARG A 108 5.04 -11.64 -9.59
C ARG A 108 5.18 -11.45 -8.07
N GLY A 109 4.37 -10.54 -7.49
CA GLY A 109 4.04 -10.54 -6.06
C GLY A 109 5.10 -10.02 -5.09
N ALA A 110 6.09 -9.23 -5.56
CA ALA A 110 7.14 -8.71 -4.68
C ALA A 110 6.84 -7.35 -4.04
N SER A 111 5.69 -6.74 -4.31
CA SER A 111 5.31 -5.45 -3.72
C SER A 111 4.53 -5.67 -2.43
N THR A 112 4.97 -5.04 -1.35
CA THR A 112 4.36 -5.13 -0.02
C THR A 112 3.15 -4.20 0.13
N ILE A 113 2.33 -4.42 1.16
CA ILE A 113 1.23 -3.53 1.53
C ILE A 113 1.75 -2.10 1.78
N SER A 114 2.88 -1.93 2.47
CA SER A 114 3.47 -0.61 2.72
C SER A 114 3.85 0.11 1.43
N GLN A 115 4.45 -0.59 0.46
CA GLN A 115 4.78 -0.03 -0.86
C GLN A 115 3.51 0.36 -1.64
N GLN A 116 2.49 -0.47 -1.62
CA GLN A 116 1.23 -0.18 -2.30
C GLN A 116 0.52 1.01 -1.66
N THR A 117 0.56 1.14 -0.32
CA THR A 117 0.00 2.27 0.42
C THR A 117 0.59 3.60 -0.04
N VAL A 118 1.92 3.73 0.03
CA VAL A 118 2.59 4.99 -0.36
C VAL A 118 2.44 5.28 -1.85
N LYS A 119 2.45 4.23 -2.69
CA LYS A 119 2.19 4.37 -4.13
C LYS A 119 0.82 4.99 -4.38
N ASN A 120 -0.23 4.44 -3.76
CA ASN A 120 -1.60 4.90 -3.98
C ASN A 120 -1.82 6.33 -3.49
N ILE A 121 -1.20 6.70 -2.35
CA ILE A 121 -1.39 8.04 -1.76
C ILE A 121 -0.62 9.11 -2.52
N PHE A 122 0.65 8.87 -2.88
CA PHE A 122 1.59 9.92 -3.27
C PHE A 122 2.06 9.85 -4.72
N LEU A 123 1.92 8.71 -5.41
CA LEU A 123 2.57 8.48 -6.70
C LEU A 123 1.55 8.32 -7.83
N TRP A 124 2.06 8.30 -9.03
CA TRP A 124 1.26 8.15 -10.25
C TRP A 124 1.24 6.71 -10.76
N PRO A 125 0.22 6.31 -11.52
CA PRO A 125 0.22 5.05 -12.25
C PRO A 125 1.33 5.05 -13.30
N GLY A 126 1.86 3.87 -13.64
CA GLY A 126 2.94 3.72 -14.61
C GLY A 126 4.17 3.03 -14.03
N ARG A 127 5.12 2.71 -14.91
CA ARG A 127 6.32 1.92 -14.58
C ARG A 127 7.57 2.71 -14.94
N SER A 128 8.29 3.20 -13.94
CA SER A 128 9.61 3.80 -14.12
C SER A 128 10.50 3.48 -12.91
N PHE A 129 11.80 3.38 -13.14
CA PHE A 129 12.77 3.15 -12.07
C PHE A 129 12.80 4.31 -11.07
N ALA A 130 12.69 5.56 -11.56
CA ALA A 130 12.65 6.75 -10.70
C ALA A 130 11.45 6.72 -9.75
N ARG A 131 10.24 6.39 -10.27
CA ARG A 131 9.04 6.21 -9.44
C ARG A 131 9.24 5.08 -8.42
N LYS A 132 9.84 3.94 -8.84
CA LYS A 132 10.08 2.82 -7.93
C LYS A 132 11.10 3.15 -6.84
N GLY A 133 12.11 3.97 -7.13
CA GLY A 133 13.03 4.49 -6.13
C GLY A 133 12.33 5.41 -5.12
N LEU A 134 11.46 6.30 -5.58
CA LEU A 134 10.67 7.18 -4.72
C LEU A 134 9.67 6.39 -3.87
N GLU A 135 9.04 5.36 -4.44
CA GLU A 135 8.17 4.42 -3.72
C GLU A 135 8.92 3.73 -2.57
N ALA A 136 10.11 3.18 -2.85
CA ALA A 136 10.94 2.53 -1.84
C ALA A 136 11.35 3.50 -0.73
N TRP A 137 11.76 4.73 -1.06
CA TRP A 137 12.10 5.77 -0.10
C TRP A 137 10.89 6.12 0.80
N LEU A 138 9.75 6.45 0.20
CA LEU A 138 8.55 6.82 0.96
C LEU A 138 8.03 5.64 1.81
N THR A 139 8.25 4.39 1.37
CA THR A 139 7.94 3.20 2.16
C THR A 139 8.75 3.17 3.45
N VAL A 140 10.06 3.44 3.39
CA VAL A 140 10.91 3.52 4.59
C VAL A 140 10.42 4.63 5.52
N VAL A 141 10.09 5.82 4.98
CA VAL A 141 9.54 6.92 5.78
C VAL A 141 8.20 6.53 6.42
N ALA A 142 7.33 5.83 5.69
CA ALA A 142 6.05 5.38 6.21
C ALA A 142 6.23 4.38 7.37
N GLU A 143 7.15 3.44 7.25
CA GLU A 143 7.45 2.46 8.32
C GLU A 143 8.07 3.12 9.57
N ILE A 144 8.79 4.23 9.41
CA ILE A 144 9.31 5.01 10.55
C ILE A 144 8.18 5.79 11.23
N CYS A 145 7.27 6.40 10.46
CA CYS A 145 6.26 7.31 10.97
C CYS A 145 4.99 6.63 11.48
N LEU A 146 4.64 5.47 10.91
CA LEU A 146 3.33 4.83 11.08
C LEU A 146 3.49 3.42 11.67
N PRO A 147 2.69 3.04 12.67
CA PRO A 147 2.64 1.65 13.10
C PRO A 147 2.01 0.77 12.00
N LYS A 148 2.36 -0.50 11.95
CA LYS A 148 1.86 -1.50 10.98
C LYS A 148 0.34 -1.48 10.85
N ARG A 149 -0.35 -1.46 11.98
CA ARG A 149 -1.82 -1.36 12.01
C ARG A 149 -2.33 -0.15 11.23
N ARG A 150 -1.69 1.02 11.39
CA ARG A 150 -2.10 2.25 10.70
C ARG A 150 -1.81 2.17 9.20
N ILE A 151 -0.68 1.58 8.81
CA ILE A 151 -0.37 1.36 7.39
C ILE A 151 -1.44 0.47 6.73
N LEU A 152 -1.83 -0.62 7.39
CA LEU A 152 -2.87 -1.52 6.88
C LEU A 152 -4.25 -0.85 6.86
N GLU A 153 -4.60 -0.08 7.89
CA GLU A 153 -5.83 0.71 7.93
C GLU A 153 -5.91 1.67 6.74
N ILE A 154 -4.84 2.41 6.49
CA ILE A 154 -4.77 3.32 5.34
C ILE A 154 -4.89 2.52 4.03
N TYR A 155 -4.13 1.43 3.89
CA TYR A 155 -4.21 0.58 2.70
C TYR A 155 -5.63 0.13 2.39
N LEU A 156 -6.31 -0.41 3.38
CA LEU A 156 -7.71 -0.88 3.26
C LEU A 156 -8.67 0.23 2.84
N ASN A 157 -8.36 1.46 3.19
CA ASN A 157 -9.19 2.61 2.84
C ASN A 157 -8.84 3.25 1.48
N VAL A 158 -7.62 3.05 0.96
CA VAL A 158 -7.20 3.72 -0.29
C VAL A 158 -6.99 2.77 -1.47
N ALA A 159 -7.05 1.46 -1.25
CA ALA A 159 -6.96 0.47 -2.32
C ALA A 159 -8.19 0.53 -3.23
N GLU A 160 -7.98 0.37 -4.54
CA GLU A 160 -9.07 0.23 -5.50
C GLU A 160 -9.58 -1.23 -5.48
N PHE A 161 -10.89 -1.44 -5.35
CA PHE A 161 -11.55 -2.75 -5.33
C PHE A 161 -12.41 -3.01 -6.59
N GLY A 162 -12.48 -2.04 -7.46
CA GLY A 162 -13.20 -2.08 -8.73
C GLY A 162 -13.09 -0.71 -9.41
N PRO A 163 -13.46 -0.58 -10.68
CA PRO A 163 -13.32 0.68 -11.42
C PRO A 163 -13.97 1.87 -10.68
N GLY A 164 -13.13 2.79 -10.16
CA GLY A 164 -13.56 3.97 -9.41
C GLY A 164 -14.16 3.67 -8.03
N ILE A 165 -13.91 2.49 -7.45
CA ILE A 165 -14.38 2.10 -6.12
C ILE A 165 -13.16 1.96 -5.22
N TYR A 166 -12.97 2.93 -4.33
CA TYR A 166 -11.82 3.05 -3.45
C TYR A 166 -12.21 2.81 -2.00
N GLY A 167 -11.43 1.96 -1.35
CA GLY A 167 -11.57 1.64 0.07
C GLY A 167 -12.60 0.58 0.39
N ALA A 168 -12.35 -0.07 1.51
CA ALA A 168 -13.15 -1.17 2.05
C ALA A 168 -14.60 -0.74 2.33
N GLY A 169 -14.82 0.46 2.84
CA GLY A 169 -16.15 1.02 3.11
C GLY A 169 -17.01 1.06 1.86
N ALA A 170 -16.53 1.76 0.83
CA ALA A 170 -17.24 1.88 -0.45
C ALA A 170 -17.43 0.51 -1.12
N ALA A 171 -16.38 -0.33 -1.13
CA ALA A 171 -16.45 -1.65 -1.75
C ALA A 171 -17.47 -2.58 -1.07
N SER A 172 -17.46 -2.65 0.27
CA SER A 172 -18.41 -3.50 1.03
C SER A 172 -19.84 -3.05 0.83
N ARG A 173 -20.07 -1.75 0.83
CA ARG A 173 -21.40 -1.18 0.60
C ARG A 173 -21.88 -1.41 -0.83
N TYR A 174 -20.99 -1.21 -1.81
CA TYR A 174 -21.34 -1.38 -3.22
C TYR A 174 -21.65 -2.83 -3.59
N TYR A 175 -20.79 -3.78 -3.20
CA TYR A 175 -20.93 -5.17 -3.61
C TYR A 175 -21.85 -5.99 -2.73
N TYR A 176 -22.01 -5.62 -1.45
CA TYR A 176 -22.72 -6.46 -0.47
C TYR A 176 -23.79 -5.72 0.34
N GLY A 177 -23.95 -4.40 0.16
CA GLY A 177 -24.91 -3.59 0.93
C GLY A 177 -24.61 -3.58 2.44
N SER A 178 -23.37 -3.82 2.84
CA SER A 178 -22.97 -4.07 4.22
C SER A 178 -21.72 -3.29 4.61
N SER A 179 -21.47 -3.12 5.91
CA SER A 179 -20.21 -2.58 6.42
C SER A 179 -19.09 -3.65 6.39
N PRO A 180 -17.80 -3.24 6.31
CA PRO A 180 -16.67 -4.17 6.20
C PRO A 180 -16.57 -5.18 7.36
N ASP A 181 -16.90 -4.79 8.58
CA ASP A 181 -16.87 -5.64 9.79
C ASP A 181 -17.88 -6.80 9.73
N ARG A 182 -18.94 -6.67 8.92
CA ARG A 182 -19.98 -7.68 8.75
C ARG A 182 -19.73 -8.65 7.61
N LEU A 183 -18.68 -8.46 6.83
CA LEU A 183 -18.34 -9.37 5.75
C LEU A 183 -18.06 -10.78 6.26
N THR A 184 -18.53 -11.78 5.52
CA THR A 184 -18.13 -13.18 5.72
C THR A 184 -16.68 -13.39 5.25
N ASP A 185 -16.02 -14.48 5.67
CA ASP A 185 -14.69 -14.84 5.17
C ASP A 185 -14.69 -14.97 3.63
N ALA A 186 -15.74 -15.50 3.04
CA ALA A 186 -15.86 -15.64 1.58
C ALA A 186 -15.97 -14.28 0.88
N GLN A 187 -16.73 -13.34 1.42
CA GLN A 187 -16.85 -11.99 0.86
C GLN A 187 -15.54 -11.21 0.99
N ALA A 188 -14.90 -11.25 2.17
CA ALA A 188 -13.61 -10.62 2.42
C ALA A 188 -12.51 -11.17 1.49
N ALA A 189 -12.46 -12.50 1.33
CA ALA A 189 -11.52 -13.15 0.43
C ALA A 189 -11.78 -12.79 -1.04
N LEU A 190 -13.02 -12.63 -1.46
CA LEU A 190 -13.35 -12.22 -2.83
C LEU A 190 -12.90 -10.79 -3.10
N LEU A 191 -13.14 -9.85 -2.18
CA LEU A 191 -12.60 -8.48 -2.27
C LEU A 191 -11.07 -8.48 -2.35
N ALA A 192 -10.39 -9.25 -1.50
CA ALA A 192 -8.93 -9.34 -1.54
C ALA A 192 -8.40 -9.97 -2.85
N SER A 193 -9.18 -10.86 -3.47
CA SER A 193 -8.76 -11.57 -4.69
C SER A 193 -8.69 -10.68 -5.92
N VAL A 194 -9.38 -9.55 -5.95
CA VAL A 194 -9.38 -8.63 -7.10
C VAL A 194 -8.30 -7.55 -7.01
N LEU A 195 -7.68 -7.34 -5.84
CA LEU A 195 -6.68 -6.29 -5.59
C LEU A 195 -5.49 -6.26 -6.57
N PRO A 196 -4.97 -7.39 -7.09
CA PRO A 196 -3.87 -7.35 -8.04
C PRO A 196 -4.19 -6.62 -9.35
N ASN A 197 -5.47 -6.60 -9.76
CA ASN A 197 -5.94 -5.86 -10.93
C ASN A 197 -7.44 -5.60 -10.84
N PRO A 198 -7.91 -4.65 -10.02
CA PRO A 198 -9.32 -4.46 -9.69
C PRO A 198 -10.17 -3.98 -10.87
N ARG A 199 -9.52 -3.46 -11.92
CA ARG A 199 -10.21 -3.04 -13.16
C ARG A 199 -10.49 -4.18 -14.12
N ARG A 200 -9.79 -5.31 -13.98
CA ARG A 200 -9.97 -6.52 -14.82
C ARG A 200 -10.58 -7.67 -14.04
N LEU A 201 -10.22 -7.84 -12.78
CA LEU A 201 -10.76 -8.86 -11.88
C LEU A 201 -12.02 -8.31 -11.23
N ARG A 202 -13.12 -9.01 -11.31
CA ARG A 202 -14.43 -8.50 -10.90
C ARG A 202 -14.99 -9.25 -9.71
N VAL A 203 -15.55 -8.50 -8.77
CA VAL A 203 -16.24 -9.03 -7.59
C VAL A 203 -17.67 -9.47 -7.95
N ASP A 204 -18.37 -8.68 -8.77
CA ASP A 204 -19.75 -8.90 -9.18
C ASP A 204 -19.92 -10.01 -10.23
N ASN A 205 -18.84 -10.32 -10.97
CA ASN A 205 -18.82 -11.42 -11.93
C ASN A 205 -17.44 -12.12 -11.91
N PRO A 206 -17.14 -12.88 -10.84
CA PRO A 206 -15.85 -13.51 -10.66
C PRO A 206 -15.62 -14.65 -11.65
N SER A 207 -14.52 -14.58 -12.41
CA SER A 207 -14.04 -15.66 -13.27
C SER A 207 -13.56 -16.86 -12.44
N ASP A 208 -13.33 -18.00 -13.09
CA ASP A 208 -12.79 -19.20 -12.43
C ASP A 208 -11.46 -18.90 -11.73
N TYR A 209 -10.58 -18.15 -12.37
CA TYR A 209 -9.33 -17.66 -11.74
C TYR A 209 -9.58 -16.89 -10.44
N VAL A 210 -10.56 -15.99 -10.41
CA VAL A 210 -10.91 -15.22 -9.20
C VAL A 210 -11.48 -16.14 -8.12
N ARG A 211 -12.28 -17.13 -8.49
CA ARG A 211 -12.85 -18.13 -7.56
C ARG A 211 -11.77 -19.03 -6.95
N GLU A 212 -10.84 -19.52 -7.76
CA GLU A 212 -9.70 -20.30 -7.29
C GLU A 212 -8.81 -19.48 -6.35
N ARG A 213 -8.54 -18.20 -6.70
CA ARG A 213 -7.80 -17.28 -5.86
C ARG A 213 -8.54 -17.02 -4.54
N GLN A 214 -9.85 -16.85 -4.56
CA GLN A 214 -10.69 -16.68 -3.37
C GLN A 214 -10.55 -17.91 -2.44
N ALA A 215 -10.67 -19.12 -2.98
CA ALA A 215 -10.50 -20.34 -2.19
C ALA A 215 -9.10 -20.43 -1.56
N TRP A 216 -8.07 -20.07 -2.32
CA TRP A 216 -6.71 -20.01 -1.82
C TRP A 216 -6.58 -18.96 -0.69
N VAL A 217 -7.11 -17.74 -0.86
CA VAL A 217 -7.10 -16.68 0.16
C VAL A 217 -7.78 -17.18 1.44
N ILE A 218 -8.94 -17.85 1.35
CA ILE A 218 -9.63 -18.41 2.52
C ILE A 218 -8.73 -19.39 3.26
N SER A 219 -8.03 -20.27 2.54
CA SER A 219 -7.11 -21.23 3.16
C SER A 219 -5.95 -20.54 3.90
N GLN A 220 -5.41 -19.45 3.32
CA GLN A 220 -4.36 -18.66 3.95
C GLN A 220 -4.87 -17.87 5.15
N MET A 221 -6.08 -17.30 5.09
CA MET A 221 -6.74 -16.64 6.24
C MET A 221 -6.83 -17.60 7.44
N GLN A 222 -7.26 -18.84 7.20
CA GLN A 222 -7.36 -19.85 8.26
C GLN A 222 -6.00 -20.16 8.89
N ARG A 223 -4.94 -20.24 8.08
CA ARG A 223 -3.58 -20.42 8.57
C ARG A 223 -3.13 -19.23 9.45
N LEU A 224 -3.22 -18.01 8.93
CA LEU A 224 -2.83 -16.79 9.64
C LEU A 224 -3.64 -16.59 10.94
N ARG A 225 -4.91 -16.98 10.94
CA ARG A 225 -5.76 -16.94 12.15
C ARG A 225 -5.24 -17.90 13.22
N ARG A 226 -4.86 -19.13 12.85
CA ARG A 226 -4.24 -20.09 13.80
C ARG A 226 -2.89 -19.62 14.35
N GLU A 227 -2.14 -18.87 13.54
CA GLU A 227 -0.87 -18.27 13.94
C GLU A 227 -1.04 -17.00 14.80
N GLY A 228 -2.26 -16.57 15.08
CA GLY A 228 -2.54 -15.36 15.86
C GLY A 228 -2.04 -14.07 15.20
N TRP A 229 -2.08 -14.03 13.87
CA TRP A 229 -1.46 -12.95 13.09
C TRP A 229 -1.97 -11.54 13.47
N ILE A 230 -3.28 -11.40 13.74
CA ILE A 230 -3.90 -10.10 14.12
C ILE A 230 -3.29 -9.53 15.39
N SER A 231 -2.92 -10.37 16.38
CA SER A 231 -2.29 -9.91 17.62
C SER A 231 -0.92 -9.28 17.41
N ARG A 232 -0.23 -9.58 16.31
CA ARG A 232 1.06 -8.96 15.94
C ARG A 232 0.92 -7.51 15.46
N LEU A 233 -0.31 -7.06 15.15
CA LEU A 233 -0.61 -5.67 14.78
C LEU A 233 -0.97 -4.80 15.98
N SER A 234 -0.94 -5.35 17.20
CA SER A 234 -1.20 -4.56 18.39
C SER A 234 -0.17 -3.44 18.52
N PRO A 235 -0.60 -2.23 18.99
CA PRO A 235 0.24 -1.04 19.06
C PRO A 235 1.43 -1.22 19.98
#